data_be9b4231db39dadeeb45efcafcf57648
#
_entry.id   be9b4231db39dadeeb45efcafcf57648
#
_cell.length_a   1.000
_cell.length_b   1.000
_cell.length_c   1.000
_cell.angle_alpha   90.00
_cell.angle_beta   90.00
_cell.angle_gamma   90.00
#
_symmetry.space_group_name_H-M   'P 1'
#
loop_
_entity.id
_entity.type
_entity.pdbx_description
1 polymer ?
#
loop_
_entity_poly.entity_id
_entity_poly.type
_entity_poly.pdbx_seq_one_letter_code
_entity_poly.pdbx_strand_id
1 'polypeptide(L)'
;MEWLGLQLFADLPATGRIVIDCRHEPFLVLLAYLVACAACFATLDMAERQSHSEDPTAHRQWNMLGACCLAGGIWAMHFISMLAFRAPVEVHYDASLTILSLLIALAVAWLAMHSLDRSQMRAIHYLRSAVLIGLGIILMHFVGMAALETGARQYYQTGLLLASATIALLTSLTALYLARYFRQGSGTLHQAMKYGASLLMAGGIVATHFTAMSAMTLVIPADTALRLPSGDNSLQLALGIGFITMLISAASISTALADKKLQSKEHDLRRVSVLLSQLDQARASLQQAAHYDALTNLVNRRGFNQVFAERLAEHQATQSHLAVMFLDIDHFKRINDSLGHDAGDELLKVIAGHIKAATRNRDLVARLGGDEFCVVTSLTNRDEARHLAQRIMQRMKEPINLGGRRMVMTTSIGISIFPDDGTTAEELLKHADLALYQSKGNGRNSLNFFNDSLKTQASIALQLEEELRVALLEEHGLCVHYQPIFDLRSRQVAKLEALVR
;
A
#
# COMPACT_ATOMS: atom_id res chain seq x y z
N MET A 1 21.57 63.70 10.92
CA MET A 1 21.60 62.62 11.92
C MET A 1 22.65 61.62 11.48
N GLU A 2 23.72 61.51 12.25
CA GLU A 2 24.72 60.45 12.03
C GLU A 2 24.30 59.21 12.84
N TRP A 3 23.84 58.19 12.17
CA TRP A 3 23.58 56.91 12.76
C TRP A 3 24.42 55.87 12.01
N LEU A 4 25.32 55.20 12.66
CA LEU A 4 26.27 54.24 12.04
C LEU A 4 27.10 54.83 10.87
N GLY A 5 27.45 56.11 10.92
CA GLY A 5 28.20 56.79 9.84
C GLY A 5 27.36 57.16 8.61
N LEU A 6 26.03 56.93 8.63
CA LEU A 6 25.10 57.19 7.52
C LEU A 6 24.65 58.66 7.57
N GLN A 7 24.86 59.42 6.50
CA GLN A 7 24.37 60.78 6.35
C GLN A 7 23.21 60.86 5.34
N LEU A 8 22.00 61.24 5.83
CA LEU A 8 20.82 61.40 5.00
C LEU A 8 20.83 62.76 4.34
N PHE A 9 20.50 62.86 3.06
CA PHE A 9 20.33 64.11 2.33
C PHE A 9 19.09 64.07 1.41
N ALA A 10 18.45 65.22 1.23
CA ALA A 10 17.48 65.48 0.15
C ALA A 10 18.18 65.91 -1.12
N ASP A 11 19.11 66.87 -1.00
CA ASP A 11 19.95 67.40 -2.08
C ASP A 11 21.43 67.46 -1.65
N LEU A 12 22.35 67.01 -2.56
CA LEU A 12 23.79 67.03 -2.30
C LEU A 12 24.29 68.47 -2.24
N PRO A 13 25.10 68.86 -1.21
CA PRO A 13 25.72 70.19 -1.16
C PRO A 13 26.68 70.36 -2.35
N ALA A 14 26.52 71.44 -3.09
CA ALA A 14 27.09 71.68 -4.44
C ALA A 14 28.58 72.12 -4.48
N THR A 15 29.29 72.29 -3.37
CA THR A 15 30.62 72.91 -3.41
C THR A 15 31.68 72.09 -2.65
N GLY A 16 32.83 71.84 -3.30
CA GLY A 16 34.08 71.37 -2.65
C GLY A 16 34.14 69.84 -2.40
N ARG A 17 33.42 68.99 -3.24
CA ARG A 17 33.34 67.55 -3.06
C ARG A 17 33.46 66.81 -4.39
N ILE A 18 34.17 65.66 -4.37
CA ILE A 18 34.27 64.76 -5.53
C ILE A 18 33.35 63.57 -5.31
N VAL A 19 32.34 63.45 -6.22
CA VAL A 19 31.47 62.27 -6.24
C VAL A 19 32.18 61.15 -7.00
N ILE A 20 32.20 59.95 -6.41
CA ILE A 20 32.85 58.77 -7.01
C ILE A 20 31.85 58.04 -7.89
N ASP A 21 32.24 57.80 -9.15
CA ASP A 21 31.49 56.93 -10.07
C ASP A 21 31.74 55.48 -9.70
N CYS A 22 30.68 54.80 -9.31
CA CYS A 22 30.70 53.41 -8.87
C CYS A 22 29.99 52.52 -9.87
N ARG A 23 30.54 51.34 -10.14
CA ARG A 23 30.00 50.35 -11.06
C ARG A 23 29.83 49.02 -10.40
N HIS A 24 28.94 48.20 -10.92
CA HIS A 24 28.74 46.81 -10.48
C HIS A 24 29.19 45.83 -11.57
N GLU A 25 29.88 44.76 -11.15
CA GLU A 25 30.32 43.70 -12.04
C GLU A 25 29.14 42.76 -12.34
N PRO A 26 28.66 42.66 -13.61
CA PRO A 26 27.40 41.95 -13.93
C PRO A 26 27.42 40.46 -13.56
N PHE A 27 28.57 39.81 -13.68
CA PHE A 27 28.72 38.40 -13.32
C PHE A 27 28.45 38.12 -11.84
N LEU A 28 29.00 38.94 -10.94
CA LEU A 28 28.79 38.82 -9.51
C LEU A 28 27.35 39.20 -9.11
N VAL A 29 26.73 40.14 -9.81
CA VAL A 29 25.28 40.45 -9.63
C VAL A 29 24.43 39.26 -9.99
N LEU A 30 24.71 38.59 -11.10
CA LEU A 30 24.00 37.37 -11.49
C LEU A 30 24.24 36.25 -10.47
N LEU A 31 25.46 36.06 -10.00
CA LEU A 31 25.80 35.07 -8.97
C LEU A 31 25.05 35.35 -7.66
N ALA A 32 24.96 36.58 -7.23
CA ALA A 32 24.19 36.98 -6.06
C ALA A 32 22.71 36.61 -6.18
N TYR A 33 22.13 36.87 -7.36
CA TYR A 33 20.74 36.47 -7.65
C TYR A 33 20.54 34.94 -7.61
N LEU A 34 21.44 34.17 -8.21
CA LEU A 34 21.38 32.71 -8.22
C LEU A 34 21.49 32.11 -6.82
N VAL A 35 22.37 32.66 -6.00
CA VAL A 35 22.53 32.25 -4.58
C VAL A 35 21.24 32.53 -3.80
N ALA A 36 20.65 33.72 -4.00
CA ALA A 36 19.39 34.06 -3.37
C ALA A 36 18.25 33.12 -3.82
N CYS A 37 18.19 32.76 -5.12
CA CYS A 37 17.21 31.79 -5.65
C CYS A 37 17.36 30.42 -4.99
N ALA A 38 18.57 29.90 -4.90
CA ALA A 38 18.84 28.60 -4.26
C ALA A 38 18.45 28.60 -2.77
N ALA A 39 18.77 29.67 -2.05
CA ALA A 39 18.41 29.81 -0.64
C ALA A 39 16.88 29.93 -0.43
N CYS A 40 16.19 30.71 -1.26
CA CYS A 40 14.72 30.81 -1.22
C CYS A 40 14.07 29.46 -1.49
N PHE A 41 14.53 28.73 -2.51
CA PHE A 41 14.04 27.39 -2.80
C PHE A 41 14.25 26.43 -1.64
N ALA A 42 15.46 26.35 -1.09
CA ALA A 42 15.77 25.51 0.05
C ALA A 42 14.88 25.86 1.26
N THR A 43 14.65 27.16 1.51
CA THR A 43 13.80 27.63 2.60
C THR A 43 12.34 27.19 2.43
N LEU A 44 11.77 27.33 1.23
CA LEU A 44 10.42 26.86 0.92
C LEU A 44 10.28 25.35 1.08
N ASP A 45 11.31 24.61 0.68
CA ASP A 45 11.35 23.16 0.82
C ASP A 45 11.41 22.73 2.30
N MET A 46 12.22 23.39 3.12
CA MET A 46 12.27 23.14 4.57
C MET A 46 10.96 23.50 5.27
N ALA A 47 10.30 24.58 4.86
CA ALA A 47 9.00 25.00 5.40
C ALA A 47 7.89 23.96 5.09
N GLU A 48 7.91 23.36 3.91
CA GLU A 48 7.01 22.25 3.55
C GLU A 48 7.27 21.02 4.42
N ARG A 49 8.52 20.58 4.56
CA ARG A 49 8.91 19.43 5.40
C ARG A 49 8.58 19.64 6.86
N GLN A 50 8.81 20.83 7.36
CA GLN A 50 8.42 21.24 8.72
C GLN A 50 6.92 20.98 8.93
N SER A 51 6.07 21.33 7.96
CA SER A 51 4.62 21.19 8.08
C SER A 51 4.11 19.74 8.06
N HIS A 52 4.85 18.82 7.44
CA HIS A 52 4.53 17.41 7.35
C HIS A 52 5.17 16.55 8.44
N SER A 53 6.05 17.15 9.26
CA SER A 53 6.74 16.40 10.32
C SER A 53 5.88 16.29 11.57
N GLU A 54 5.53 15.07 11.96
CA GLU A 54 4.80 14.75 13.21
C GLU A 54 5.74 14.69 14.43
N ASP A 55 7.04 14.45 14.21
CA ASP A 55 8.04 14.41 15.27
C ASP A 55 8.46 15.84 15.66
N PRO A 56 8.28 16.27 16.93
CA PRO A 56 8.66 17.59 17.40
C PRO A 56 10.14 17.90 17.25
N THR A 57 11.02 16.90 17.30
CA THR A 57 12.47 17.06 17.13
C THR A 57 12.82 17.34 15.68
N ALA A 58 12.29 16.57 14.75
CA ALA A 58 12.43 16.78 13.31
C ALA A 58 11.83 18.13 12.88
N HIS A 59 10.66 18.48 13.41
CA HIS A 59 10.00 19.77 13.17
C HIS A 59 10.92 20.96 13.54
N ARG A 60 11.57 20.92 14.73
CA ARG A 60 12.52 21.95 15.16
C ARG A 60 13.77 21.97 14.28
N GLN A 61 14.27 20.80 13.87
CA GLN A 61 15.44 20.72 12.98
C GLN A 61 15.17 21.36 11.62
N TRP A 62 14.01 21.08 11.00
CA TRP A 62 13.61 21.69 9.73
C TRP A 62 13.45 23.21 9.86
N ASN A 63 12.88 23.69 10.98
CA ASN A 63 12.77 25.12 11.26
C ASN A 63 14.14 25.79 11.31
N MET A 64 15.08 25.23 12.09
CA MET A 64 16.45 25.77 12.21
C MET A 64 17.18 25.72 10.87
N LEU A 65 17.09 24.62 10.14
CA LEU A 65 17.76 24.47 8.86
C LEU A 65 17.24 25.47 7.82
N GLY A 66 15.92 25.64 7.75
CA GLY A 66 15.29 26.65 6.89
C GLY A 66 15.69 28.08 7.26
N ALA A 67 15.78 28.40 8.56
CA ALA A 67 16.27 29.68 9.01
C ALA A 67 17.73 29.93 8.63
N CYS A 68 18.58 28.91 8.78
CA CYS A 68 20.01 29.02 8.38
C CYS A 68 20.16 29.20 6.86
N CYS A 69 19.37 28.47 6.05
CA CYS A 69 19.38 28.61 4.59
C CYS A 69 18.93 30.01 4.16
N LEU A 70 17.83 30.53 4.72
CA LEU A 70 17.34 31.88 4.39
C LEU A 70 18.34 32.97 4.81
N ALA A 71 18.80 32.91 6.04
CA ALA A 71 19.76 33.89 6.58
C ALA A 71 21.05 33.90 5.78
N GLY A 72 21.65 32.72 5.59
CA GLY A 72 22.87 32.54 4.83
C GLY A 72 22.76 33.03 3.39
N GLY A 73 21.59 32.74 2.75
CA GLY A 73 21.33 33.19 1.40
C GLY A 73 21.19 34.70 1.25
N ILE A 74 20.42 35.34 2.15
CA ILE A 74 20.26 36.80 2.14
C ILE A 74 21.59 37.50 2.43
N TRP A 75 22.34 37.01 3.42
CA TRP A 75 23.62 37.52 3.79
C TRP A 75 24.68 37.31 2.67
N ALA A 76 24.76 36.11 2.12
CA ALA A 76 25.66 35.81 1.00
C ALA A 76 25.36 36.67 -0.23
N MET A 77 24.06 36.78 -0.60
CA MET A 77 23.64 37.66 -1.69
C MET A 77 24.10 39.12 -1.47
N HIS A 78 23.87 39.65 -0.23
CA HIS A 78 24.28 41.02 0.12
C HIS A 78 25.79 41.23 -0.07
N PHE A 79 26.63 40.35 0.48
CA PHE A 79 28.08 40.53 0.40
C PHE A 79 28.68 40.15 -0.96
N ILE A 80 28.09 39.23 -1.73
CA ILE A 80 28.45 39.00 -3.15
C ILE A 80 28.15 40.26 -3.96
N SER A 81 27.01 40.92 -3.71
CA SER A 81 26.66 42.19 -4.35
C SER A 81 27.60 43.33 -3.93
N MET A 82 28.10 43.31 -2.66
CA MET A 82 29.11 44.23 -2.20
C MET A 82 30.48 43.98 -2.84
N LEU A 83 30.86 42.71 -3.06
CA LEU A 83 32.08 42.36 -3.82
C LEU A 83 31.96 42.71 -5.30
N ALA A 84 30.73 42.79 -5.84
CA ALA A 84 30.47 43.27 -7.19
C ALA A 84 30.64 44.78 -7.34
N PHE A 85 30.59 45.51 -6.24
CA PHE A 85 30.74 46.98 -6.22
C PHE A 85 32.18 47.38 -6.46
N ARG A 86 32.40 48.09 -7.56
CA ARG A 86 33.73 48.62 -7.97
C ARG A 86 33.76 50.12 -7.78
N ALA A 87 34.61 50.57 -6.87
CA ALA A 87 34.90 51.96 -6.64
C ALA A 87 36.40 52.17 -6.81
N PRO A 88 36.88 53.32 -7.28
CA PRO A 88 38.31 53.65 -7.43
C PRO A 88 38.96 54.01 -6.08
N VAL A 89 38.58 53.32 -5.01
CA VAL A 89 39.11 53.46 -3.65
C VAL A 89 39.31 52.05 -3.06
N GLU A 90 40.28 51.90 -2.18
CA GLU A 90 40.45 50.65 -1.44
C GLU A 90 39.26 50.42 -0.51
N VAL A 91 38.80 49.17 -0.48
CA VAL A 91 37.62 48.72 0.26
C VAL A 91 38.09 47.73 1.31
N HIS A 92 37.78 47.99 2.55
CA HIS A 92 37.98 47.07 3.66
C HIS A 92 36.63 46.75 4.32
N TYR A 93 36.46 45.54 4.84
CA TYR A 93 35.23 45.12 5.53
C TYR A 93 35.54 44.86 7.00
N ASP A 94 34.87 45.59 7.90
CA ASP A 94 34.95 45.35 9.34
C ASP A 94 34.34 44.00 9.68
N ALA A 95 35.13 43.12 10.28
CA ALA A 95 34.72 41.77 10.60
C ALA A 95 33.59 41.70 11.65
N SER A 96 33.60 42.63 12.63
CA SER A 96 32.61 42.64 13.72
C SER A 96 31.23 43.04 13.21
N LEU A 97 31.15 44.07 12.36
CA LEU A 97 29.90 44.50 11.73
C LEU A 97 29.39 43.46 10.69
N THR A 98 30.31 42.82 9.97
CA THR A 98 29.99 41.73 9.06
C THR A 98 29.35 40.53 9.78
N ILE A 99 29.92 40.11 10.92
CA ILE A 99 29.36 39.06 11.76
C ILE A 99 28.03 39.50 12.39
N LEU A 100 27.95 40.75 12.87
CA LEU A 100 26.70 41.28 13.43
C LEU A 100 25.58 41.28 12.41
N SER A 101 25.84 41.64 11.15
CA SER A 101 24.86 41.57 10.07
C SER A 101 24.37 40.16 9.82
N LEU A 102 25.24 39.13 9.91
CA LEU A 102 24.86 37.72 9.82
C LEU A 102 23.95 37.27 10.97
N LEU A 103 24.27 37.69 12.20
CA LEU A 103 23.45 37.38 13.37
C LEU A 103 22.07 38.03 13.29
N ILE A 104 21.96 39.25 12.76
CA ILE A 104 20.67 39.90 12.47
C ILE A 104 19.91 39.11 11.42
N ALA A 105 20.54 38.67 10.32
CA ALA A 105 19.92 37.84 9.31
C ALA A 105 19.37 36.52 9.88
N LEU A 106 20.15 35.85 10.77
CA LEU A 106 19.71 34.63 11.46
C LEU A 106 18.51 34.87 12.36
N ALA A 107 18.51 35.94 13.14
CA ALA A 107 17.36 36.27 13.99
C ALA A 107 16.08 36.53 13.18
N VAL A 108 16.22 37.28 12.09
CA VAL A 108 15.10 37.61 11.18
C VAL A 108 14.56 36.36 10.46
N ALA A 109 15.45 35.52 9.95
CA ALA A 109 15.07 34.28 9.28
C ALA A 109 14.43 33.28 10.28
N TRP A 110 14.95 33.20 11.50
CA TRP A 110 14.33 32.41 12.55
C TRP A 110 12.91 32.90 12.88
N LEU A 111 12.73 34.24 12.99
CA LEU A 111 11.40 34.83 13.20
C LEU A 111 10.46 34.52 12.02
N ALA A 112 10.96 34.57 10.79
CA ALA A 112 10.20 34.23 9.60
C ALA A 112 9.70 32.76 9.64
N MET A 113 10.61 31.81 9.86
CA MET A 113 10.29 30.38 9.97
C MET A 113 9.37 30.08 11.16
N HIS A 114 9.61 30.68 12.31
CA HIS A 114 8.74 30.53 13.48
C HIS A 114 7.33 31.11 13.27
N SER A 115 7.23 32.20 12.52
CA SER A 115 5.92 32.80 12.17
C SER A 115 5.08 31.88 11.30
N LEU A 116 5.70 31.02 10.49
CA LEU A 116 4.99 30.02 9.67
C LEU A 116 4.40 28.88 10.50
N ASP A 117 4.85 28.65 11.70
CA ASP A 117 4.46 27.52 12.56
C ASP A 117 3.03 27.65 13.13
N ARG A 118 2.50 28.84 13.17
CA ARG A 118 1.16 29.12 13.69
C ARG A 118 0.09 28.71 12.69
N SER A 119 -0.72 27.72 13.04
CA SER A 119 -1.75 27.14 12.17
C SER A 119 -2.87 28.12 11.78
N GLN A 120 -3.18 29.10 12.61
CA GLN A 120 -4.19 30.14 12.36
C GLN A 120 -3.63 31.53 12.67
N MET A 121 -3.02 32.18 11.67
CA MET A 121 -2.66 33.59 11.79
C MET A 121 -3.80 34.49 11.32
N ARG A 122 -4.27 35.38 12.21
CA ARG A 122 -5.11 36.52 11.80
C ARG A 122 -4.29 37.45 10.90
N ALA A 123 -4.93 38.14 9.95
CA ALA A 123 -4.27 39.06 9.01
C ALA A 123 -3.32 40.08 9.69
N ILE A 124 -3.69 40.56 10.87
CA ILE A 124 -2.89 41.50 11.66
C ILE A 124 -1.55 40.91 12.14
N HIS A 125 -1.54 39.63 12.55
CA HIS A 125 -0.29 38.96 12.97
C HIS A 125 0.62 38.73 11.77
N TYR A 126 0.02 38.43 10.62
CA TYR A 126 0.73 38.26 9.36
C TYR A 126 1.43 39.55 8.94
N LEU A 127 0.71 40.66 8.97
CA LEU A 127 1.25 41.98 8.67
C LEU A 127 2.35 42.38 9.65
N ARG A 128 2.18 42.15 10.95
CA ARG A 128 3.22 42.43 11.98
C ARG A 128 4.48 41.60 11.71
N SER A 129 4.38 40.33 11.39
CA SER A 129 5.53 39.49 11.05
C SER A 129 6.23 39.98 9.79
N ALA A 130 5.50 40.34 8.74
CA ALA A 130 6.05 40.87 7.50
C ALA A 130 6.81 42.19 7.76
N VAL A 131 6.24 43.08 8.57
CA VAL A 131 6.90 44.36 8.93
C VAL A 131 8.18 44.11 9.73
N LEU A 132 8.16 43.23 10.74
CA LEU A 132 9.35 42.88 11.52
C LEU A 132 10.48 42.28 10.68
N ILE A 133 10.11 41.37 9.77
CA ILE A 133 11.04 40.73 8.85
C ILE A 133 11.63 41.76 7.88
N GLY A 134 10.78 42.61 7.27
CA GLY A 134 11.22 43.64 6.34
C GLY A 134 12.15 44.65 6.99
N LEU A 135 11.80 45.11 8.21
CA LEU A 135 12.68 46.00 9.00
C LEU A 135 14.01 45.33 9.38
N GLY A 136 13.96 44.03 9.70
CA GLY A 136 15.18 43.26 10.02
C GLY A 136 16.10 43.09 8.81
N ILE A 137 15.54 42.86 7.60
CA ILE A 137 16.33 42.82 6.34
C ILE A 137 16.98 44.17 6.06
N ILE A 138 16.26 45.27 6.26
CA ILE A 138 16.78 46.61 6.13
C ILE A 138 17.91 46.86 7.13
N LEU A 139 17.69 46.49 8.39
CA LEU A 139 18.71 46.62 9.45
C LEU A 139 19.96 45.79 9.10
N MET A 140 19.82 44.56 8.68
CA MET A 140 20.93 43.72 8.24
C MET A 140 21.73 44.39 7.10
N HIS A 141 20.99 44.89 6.09
CA HIS A 141 21.62 45.57 4.95
C HIS A 141 22.42 46.77 5.38
N PHE A 142 21.87 47.68 6.22
CA PHE A 142 22.60 48.90 6.65
C PHE A 142 23.74 48.62 7.63
N VAL A 143 23.64 47.60 8.47
CA VAL A 143 24.77 47.12 9.28
C VAL A 143 25.87 46.53 8.39
N GLY A 144 25.50 45.78 7.35
CA GLY A 144 26.45 45.30 6.34
C GLY A 144 27.07 46.42 5.50
N MET A 145 26.34 47.49 5.20
CA MET A 145 26.86 48.67 4.55
C MET A 145 27.81 49.48 5.48
N ALA A 146 27.50 49.53 6.78
CA ALA A 146 28.37 50.16 7.75
C ALA A 146 29.70 49.41 7.96
N ALA A 147 29.74 48.10 7.62
CA ALA A 147 30.97 47.32 7.60
C ALA A 147 31.91 47.73 6.46
N LEU A 148 31.43 48.47 5.45
CA LEU A 148 32.18 48.94 4.31
C LEU A 148 33.04 50.17 4.73
N GLU A 149 34.29 49.96 5.02
CA GLU A 149 35.28 51.02 5.32
C GLU A 149 35.94 51.45 4.03
N THR A 150 35.67 52.69 3.64
CA THR A 150 36.30 53.37 2.53
C THR A 150 36.79 54.72 3.04
N GLY A 151 37.83 55.30 2.49
CA GLY A 151 38.24 56.68 2.86
C GLY A 151 37.19 57.75 2.50
N ALA A 152 36.05 57.39 1.98
CA ALA A 152 34.97 58.28 1.53
C ALA A 152 33.80 58.27 2.53
N ARG A 153 33.05 59.38 2.59
CA ARG A 153 31.81 59.47 3.38
C ARG A 153 30.62 58.96 2.55
N GLN A 154 29.75 58.19 3.19
CA GLN A 154 28.53 57.61 2.60
C GLN A 154 27.33 58.55 2.80
N TYR A 155 26.72 59.02 1.73
CA TYR A 155 25.51 59.83 1.74
C TYR A 155 24.37 59.08 1.11
N TYR A 156 23.16 59.14 1.70
CA TYR A 156 22.01 58.37 1.24
C TYR A 156 20.87 59.30 0.84
N GLN A 157 20.33 59.07 -0.40
CA GLN A 157 19.16 59.77 -0.90
C GLN A 157 17.89 59.24 -0.26
N THR A 158 17.15 60.07 0.46
CA THR A 158 15.98 59.68 1.27
C THR A 158 14.89 59.03 0.44
N GLY A 159 14.63 59.50 -0.77
CA GLY A 159 13.58 58.92 -1.65
C GLY A 159 13.84 57.47 -2.03
N LEU A 160 15.07 57.15 -2.48
CA LEU A 160 15.45 55.78 -2.86
C LEU A 160 15.53 54.86 -1.63
N LEU A 161 15.89 55.43 -0.49
CA LEU A 161 15.93 54.69 0.78
C LEU A 161 14.53 54.26 1.21
N LEU A 162 13.53 55.13 1.11
CA LEU A 162 12.13 54.81 1.35
C LEU A 162 11.59 53.81 0.34
N ALA A 163 11.99 53.90 -0.93
CA ALA A 163 11.63 52.94 -1.96
C ALA A 163 12.17 51.54 -1.65
N SER A 164 13.46 51.42 -1.25
CA SER A 164 14.06 50.15 -0.82
C SER A 164 13.33 49.55 0.39
N ALA A 165 12.98 50.35 1.38
CA ALA A 165 12.22 49.95 2.54
C ALA A 165 10.84 49.39 2.15
N THR A 166 10.16 50.06 1.23
CA THR A 166 8.85 49.60 0.69
C THR A 166 8.98 48.27 -0.02
N ILE A 167 10.00 48.11 -0.88
CA ILE A 167 10.29 46.85 -1.58
C ILE A 167 10.57 45.73 -0.55
N ALA A 168 11.35 45.99 0.49
CA ALA A 168 11.63 45.00 1.54
C ALA A 168 10.37 44.52 2.26
N LEU A 169 9.44 45.44 2.58
CA LEU A 169 8.19 45.12 3.25
C LEU A 169 7.28 44.27 2.32
N LEU A 170 7.14 44.68 1.05
CA LEU A 170 6.35 43.93 0.06
C LEU A 170 6.93 42.52 -0.20
N THR A 171 8.28 42.45 -0.31
CA THR A 171 8.97 41.16 -0.48
C THR A 171 8.76 40.25 0.70
N SER A 172 8.85 40.77 1.94
CA SER A 172 8.62 39.99 3.17
C SER A 172 7.19 39.50 3.27
N LEU A 173 6.20 40.30 2.89
CA LEU A 173 4.79 39.93 2.86
C LEU A 173 4.54 38.83 1.81
N THR A 174 5.08 39.00 0.61
CA THR A 174 4.98 38.01 -0.46
C THR A 174 5.67 36.70 -0.10
N ALA A 175 6.86 36.77 0.50
CA ALA A 175 7.62 35.60 0.93
C ALA A 175 6.85 34.77 1.98
N LEU A 176 6.29 35.41 3.00
CA LEU A 176 5.47 34.72 4.00
C LEU A 176 4.21 34.12 3.37
N TYR A 177 3.55 34.82 2.42
CA TYR A 177 2.41 34.29 1.70
C TYR A 177 2.76 33.04 0.90
N LEU A 178 3.81 33.13 0.09
CA LEU A 178 4.27 32.00 -0.74
C LEU A 178 4.73 30.81 0.13
N ALA A 179 5.49 31.06 1.17
CA ALA A 179 5.93 30.00 2.09
C ALA A 179 4.75 29.27 2.72
N ARG A 180 3.69 30.01 3.13
CA ARG A 180 2.45 29.40 3.65
C ARG A 180 1.69 28.62 2.58
N TYR A 181 1.58 29.15 1.36
CA TYR A 181 0.91 28.47 0.26
C TYR A 181 1.57 27.14 -0.07
N PHE A 182 2.91 27.10 -0.10
CA PHE A 182 3.65 25.89 -0.44
C PHE A 182 3.76 24.84 0.69
N ARG A 183 3.32 25.16 1.90
CA ARG A 183 3.29 24.19 3.01
C ARG A 183 2.25 23.07 2.85
N GLN A 184 1.21 23.24 2.04
CA GLN A 184 0.04 22.34 2.01
C GLN A 184 -0.16 21.60 0.68
N GLY A 185 0.72 21.75 -0.29
CA GLY A 185 0.56 21.20 -1.63
C GLY A 185 1.53 20.06 -1.94
N SER A 186 1.14 19.20 -2.84
CA SER A 186 2.00 18.14 -3.39
C SER A 186 1.77 17.98 -4.89
N GLY A 187 2.79 17.48 -5.63
CA GLY A 187 2.69 17.18 -7.05
C GLY A 187 3.67 17.97 -7.92
N THR A 188 3.82 17.55 -9.19
CA THR A 188 4.80 18.11 -10.14
C THR A 188 4.56 19.59 -10.46
N LEU A 189 3.30 20.01 -10.62
CA LEU A 189 2.94 21.42 -10.84
C LEU A 189 3.28 22.26 -9.61
N HIS A 190 3.06 21.75 -8.41
CA HIS A 190 3.41 22.43 -7.16
C HIS A 190 4.92 22.68 -7.06
N GLN A 191 5.73 21.69 -7.43
CA GLN A 191 7.20 21.84 -7.50
C GLN A 191 7.61 22.90 -8.52
N ALA A 192 7.03 22.92 -9.71
CA ALA A 192 7.33 23.94 -10.73
C ALA A 192 6.99 25.35 -10.25
N MET A 193 5.83 25.52 -9.59
CA MET A 193 5.45 26.82 -9.00
C MET A 193 6.39 27.25 -7.86
N LYS A 194 6.97 26.31 -7.08
CA LYS A 194 7.96 26.59 -6.04
C LYS A 194 9.23 27.22 -6.62
N TYR A 195 9.69 26.75 -7.81
CA TYR A 195 10.80 27.40 -8.51
C TYR A 195 10.45 28.84 -8.91
N GLY A 196 9.27 29.08 -9.49
CA GLY A 196 8.82 30.43 -9.84
C GLY A 196 8.72 31.37 -8.64
N ALA A 197 8.21 30.85 -7.50
CA ALA A 197 8.16 31.58 -6.24
C ALA A 197 9.55 31.95 -5.71
N SER A 198 10.51 31.02 -5.80
CA SER A 198 11.90 31.26 -5.38
C SER A 198 12.58 32.34 -6.21
N LEU A 199 12.34 32.36 -7.52
CA LEU A 199 12.83 33.41 -8.40
C LEU A 199 12.23 34.78 -8.05
N LEU A 200 10.92 34.83 -7.77
CA LEU A 200 10.23 36.06 -7.37
C LEU A 200 10.73 36.60 -6.04
N MET A 201 10.88 35.73 -5.03
CA MET A 201 11.40 36.11 -3.72
C MET A 201 12.84 36.61 -3.80
N ALA A 202 13.71 35.92 -4.52
CA ALA A 202 15.10 36.33 -4.73
C ALA A 202 15.17 37.67 -5.49
N GLY A 203 14.31 37.87 -6.50
CA GLY A 203 14.19 39.14 -7.20
C GLY A 203 13.82 40.30 -6.29
N GLY A 204 12.91 40.10 -5.35
CA GLY A 204 12.56 41.10 -4.33
C GLY A 204 13.71 41.43 -3.36
N ILE A 205 14.46 40.41 -2.91
CA ILE A 205 15.62 40.59 -2.03
C ILE A 205 16.71 41.36 -2.76
N VAL A 206 17.02 40.98 -4.01
CA VAL A 206 18.03 41.65 -4.83
C VAL A 206 17.60 43.08 -5.17
N ALA A 207 16.34 43.31 -5.53
CA ALA A 207 15.78 44.63 -5.78
C ALA A 207 15.90 45.55 -4.54
N THR A 208 15.63 45.03 -3.34
CA THR A 208 15.79 45.75 -2.08
C THR A 208 17.24 46.24 -1.93
N HIS A 209 18.20 45.31 -2.12
CA HIS A 209 19.65 45.63 -1.99
C HIS A 209 20.11 46.68 -3.01
N PHE A 210 19.86 46.46 -4.31
CA PHE A 210 20.36 47.38 -5.33
C PHE A 210 19.63 48.73 -5.35
N THR A 211 18.37 48.81 -4.92
CA THR A 211 17.69 50.09 -4.70
C THR A 211 18.33 50.84 -3.55
N ALA A 212 18.69 50.18 -2.45
CA ALA A 212 19.42 50.79 -1.34
C ALA A 212 20.84 51.21 -1.77
N MET A 213 21.53 50.38 -2.56
CA MET A 213 22.85 50.74 -3.13
C MET A 213 22.79 51.96 -4.05
N SER A 214 21.74 52.06 -4.88
CA SER A 214 21.51 53.21 -5.76
C SER A 214 21.21 54.50 -4.96
N ALA A 215 20.76 54.39 -3.72
CA ALA A 215 20.55 55.52 -2.84
C ALA A 215 21.88 56.06 -2.29
N MET A 216 22.96 55.25 -2.30
CA MET A 216 24.26 55.61 -1.73
C MET A 216 25.11 56.39 -2.72
N THR A 217 25.72 57.49 -2.26
CA THR A 217 26.69 58.27 -2.99
C THR A 217 27.96 58.39 -2.13
N LEU A 218 29.12 58.00 -2.67
CA LEU A 218 30.41 58.15 -2.03
C LEU A 218 31.00 59.50 -2.37
N VAL A 219 31.41 60.21 -1.36
CA VAL A 219 31.96 61.58 -1.50
C VAL A 219 33.26 61.69 -0.74
N ILE A 220 34.30 62.21 -1.43
CA ILE A 220 35.60 62.55 -0.82
C ILE A 220 35.66 64.04 -0.67
N PRO A 221 35.98 64.57 0.54
CA PRO A 221 36.34 66.01 0.75
C PRO A 221 37.55 66.35 -0.07
N ALA A 222 37.52 67.50 -0.80
CA ALA A 222 38.60 67.91 -1.67
C ALA A 222 39.94 68.17 -0.94
N ASP A 223 39.91 68.43 0.38
CA ASP A 223 41.07 68.71 1.24
C ASP A 223 41.67 67.52 1.98
N THR A 224 41.11 66.31 1.76
CA THR A 224 41.53 65.12 2.50
C THR A 224 42.50 64.31 1.67
N ALA A 225 43.77 64.18 2.12
CA ALA A 225 44.63 63.12 1.60
C ALA A 225 43.97 61.78 1.90
N LEU A 226 43.64 60.99 0.84
CA LEU A 226 43.10 59.68 0.96
C LEU A 226 43.97 58.82 1.85
N ARG A 227 43.59 58.61 3.13
CA ARG A 227 44.16 57.54 3.93
C ARG A 227 43.53 56.25 3.42
N LEU A 228 44.29 55.53 2.60
CA LEU A 228 43.93 54.23 2.12
C LEU A 228 43.90 53.23 3.30
N PRO A 229 42.87 52.47 3.56
CA PRO A 229 42.91 51.39 4.54
C PRO A 229 44.05 50.43 4.19
N SER A 230 44.82 50.01 5.16
CA SER A 230 45.96 49.11 4.95
C SER A 230 45.43 47.67 4.90
N GLY A 231 45.23 47.16 3.69
CA GLY A 231 44.96 45.75 3.42
C GLY A 231 43.54 45.46 2.89
N ASP A 232 43.51 44.77 1.79
CA ASP A 232 42.27 44.20 1.19
C ASP A 232 41.95 42.84 1.83
N ASN A 233 40.80 42.74 2.53
CA ASN A 233 40.30 41.51 3.11
C ASN A 233 39.14 40.87 2.30
N SER A 234 38.96 41.30 1.07
CA SER A 234 37.92 40.78 0.16
C SER A 234 38.00 39.26 -0.04
N LEU A 235 39.26 38.71 0.01
CA LEU A 235 39.46 37.26 -0.07
C LEU A 235 38.87 36.54 1.15
N GLN A 236 39.03 37.07 2.37
CA GLN A 236 38.47 36.46 3.59
C GLN A 236 36.95 36.48 3.54
N LEU A 237 36.36 37.60 3.10
CA LEU A 237 34.93 37.72 2.90
C LEU A 237 34.43 36.75 1.83
N ALA A 238 35.10 36.63 0.70
CA ALA A 238 34.77 35.70 -0.37
C ALA A 238 34.81 34.24 0.10
N LEU A 239 35.80 33.86 0.91
CA LEU A 239 35.89 32.51 1.52
C LEU A 239 34.75 32.26 2.51
N GLY A 240 34.35 33.24 3.33
CA GLY A 240 33.20 33.13 4.24
C GLY A 240 31.88 32.93 3.47
N ILE A 241 31.67 33.70 2.42
CA ILE A 241 30.50 33.58 1.54
C ILE A 241 30.49 32.21 0.84
N GLY A 242 31.65 31.79 0.30
CA GLY A 242 31.82 30.49 -0.33
C GLY A 242 31.45 29.33 0.61
N PHE A 243 31.89 29.42 1.87
CA PHE A 243 31.55 28.43 2.88
C PHE A 243 30.03 28.37 3.16
N ILE A 244 29.38 29.51 3.34
CA ILE A 244 27.94 29.58 3.59
C ILE A 244 27.12 29.05 2.38
N THR A 245 27.51 29.43 1.16
CA THR A 245 26.83 28.94 -0.06
C THR A 245 27.01 27.44 -0.24
N MET A 246 28.19 26.90 0.11
CA MET A 246 28.42 25.45 0.12
C MET A 246 27.52 24.71 1.13
N LEU A 247 27.36 25.28 2.33
CA LEU A 247 26.46 24.70 3.34
C LEU A 247 24.98 24.68 2.86
N ILE A 248 24.52 25.79 2.26
CA ILE A 248 23.16 25.87 1.69
C ILE A 248 22.97 24.82 0.58
N SER A 249 23.96 24.68 -0.30
CA SER A 249 23.92 23.70 -1.38
C SER A 249 23.92 22.27 -0.85
N ALA A 250 24.76 21.97 0.14
CA ALA A 250 24.82 20.67 0.79
C ALA A 250 23.51 20.31 1.49
N ALA A 251 22.87 21.26 2.18
CA ALA A 251 21.55 21.06 2.79
C ALA A 251 20.49 20.76 1.73
N SER A 252 20.45 21.49 0.63
CA SER A 252 19.50 21.28 -0.47
C SER A 252 19.66 19.90 -1.14
N ILE A 253 20.91 19.49 -1.38
CA ILE A 253 21.22 18.16 -1.95
C ILE A 253 20.83 17.05 -0.98
N SER A 254 21.16 17.20 0.30
CA SER A 254 20.84 16.21 1.34
C SER A 254 19.33 15.96 1.44
N THR A 255 18.53 17.02 1.36
CA THR A 255 17.07 16.91 1.39
C THR A 255 16.51 16.22 0.14
N ALA A 256 17.02 16.56 -1.04
CA ALA A 256 16.63 15.91 -2.30
C ALA A 256 16.94 14.39 -2.28
N LEU A 257 18.10 14.00 -1.75
CA LEU A 257 18.48 12.60 -1.59
C LEU A 257 17.59 11.86 -0.57
N ALA A 258 17.26 12.53 0.55
CA ALA A 258 16.37 11.97 1.57
C ALA A 258 14.96 11.69 1.00
N ASP A 259 14.42 12.60 0.19
CA ASP A 259 13.12 12.40 -0.49
C ASP A 259 13.15 11.23 -1.44
N LYS A 260 14.15 11.14 -2.30
CA LYS A 260 14.28 10.03 -3.24
C LYS A 260 14.32 8.69 -2.50
N LYS A 261 15.04 8.63 -1.37
CA LYS A 261 15.13 7.42 -0.54
C LYS A 261 13.79 7.07 0.13
N LEU A 262 13.03 8.09 0.58
CA LEU A 262 11.72 7.90 1.20
C LEU A 262 10.70 7.38 0.17
N GLN A 263 10.63 8.01 -1.00
CA GLN A 263 9.75 7.56 -2.11
C GLN A 263 10.05 6.11 -2.55
N SER A 264 11.35 5.75 -2.62
CA SER A 264 11.75 4.38 -2.93
C SER A 264 11.25 3.39 -1.88
N LYS A 265 11.39 3.72 -0.59
CA LYS A 265 10.89 2.86 0.51
C LYS A 265 9.37 2.71 0.51
N GLU A 266 8.62 3.79 0.25
CA GLU A 266 7.17 3.73 0.15
C GLU A 266 6.72 2.84 -1.02
N HIS A 267 7.41 2.94 -2.16
CA HIS A 267 7.13 2.08 -3.31
C HIS A 267 7.38 0.60 -2.99
N ASP A 268 8.50 0.29 -2.33
CA ASP A 268 8.84 -1.07 -1.92
C ASP A 268 7.83 -1.64 -0.91
N LEU A 269 7.42 -0.83 0.08
CA LEU A 269 6.40 -1.24 1.06
C LEU A 269 5.05 -1.53 0.40
N ARG A 270 4.60 -0.71 -0.54
CA ARG A 270 3.37 -0.96 -1.31
C ARG A 270 3.48 -2.25 -2.13
N ARG A 271 4.63 -2.48 -2.77
CA ARG A 271 4.88 -3.71 -3.54
C ARG A 271 4.84 -4.96 -2.65
N VAL A 272 5.48 -4.91 -1.49
CA VAL A 272 5.45 -6.01 -0.51
C VAL A 272 4.03 -6.27 -0.01
N SER A 273 3.25 -5.24 0.30
CA SER A 273 1.85 -5.38 0.73
C SER A 273 0.98 -6.08 -0.32
N VAL A 274 1.13 -5.71 -1.61
CA VAL A 274 0.40 -6.35 -2.71
C VAL A 274 0.81 -7.83 -2.86
N LEU A 275 2.11 -8.14 -2.79
CA LEU A 275 2.60 -9.51 -2.89
C LEU A 275 2.13 -10.40 -1.73
N LEU A 276 2.10 -9.88 -0.50
CA LEU A 276 1.56 -10.59 0.65
C LEU A 276 0.08 -10.91 0.48
N SER A 277 -0.73 -9.94 0.01
CA SER A 277 -2.15 -10.15 -0.27
C SER A 277 -2.37 -11.22 -1.34
N GLN A 278 -1.58 -11.22 -2.42
CA GLN A 278 -1.65 -12.24 -3.47
C GLN A 278 -1.25 -13.63 -2.95
N LEU A 279 -0.21 -13.70 -2.12
CA LEU A 279 0.23 -14.95 -1.50
C LEU A 279 -0.85 -15.55 -0.58
N ASP A 280 -1.48 -14.72 0.26
CA ASP A 280 -2.55 -15.16 1.14
C ASP A 280 -3.76 -15.67 0.35
N GLN A 281 -4.14 -14.98 -0.72
CA GLN A 281 -5.22 -15.40 -1.60
C GLN A 281 -4.89 -16.70 -2.34
N ALA A 282 -3.68 -16.84 -2.86
CA ALA A 282 -3.21 -18.08 -3.50
C ALA A 282 -3.19 -19.24 -2.50
N ARG A 283 -2.71 -19.01 -1.27
CA ARG A 283 -2.69 -20.00 -0.19
C ARG A 283 -4.10 -20.46 0.18
N ALA A 284 -5.04 -19.54 0.34
CA ALA A 284 -6.43 -19.84 0.65
C ALA A 284 -7.09 -20.68 -0.48
N SER A 285 -6.86 -20.32 -1.75
CA SER A 285 -7.39 -21.06 -2.90
C SER A 285 -6.78 -22.46 -3.02
N LEU A 286 -5.47 -22.61 -2.77
CA LEU A 286 -4.81 -23.91 -2.74
C LEU A 286 -5.32 -24.80 -1.60
N GLN A 287 -5.53 -24.25 -0.40
CA GLN A 287 -6.13 -24.98 0.73
C GLN A 287 -7.55 -25.43 0.40
N GLN A 288 -8.37 -24.57 -0.20
CA GLN A 288 -9.71 -24.90 -0.62
C GLN A 288 -9.70 -26.01 -1.66
N ALA A 289 -8.89 -25.90 -2.71
CA ALA A 289 -8.77 -26.93 -3.75
C ALA A 289 -8.21 -28.26 -3.21
N ALA A 290 -7.36 -28.23 -2.21
CA ALA A 290 -6.78 -29.44 -1.61
C ALA A 290 -7.80 -30.25 -0.80
N HIS A 291 -8.81 -29.63 -0.20
CA HIS A 291 -9.71 -30.28 0.76
C HIS A 291 -11.19 -30.28 0.36
N TYR A 292 -11.58 -29.50 -0.64
CA TYR A 292 -12.97 -29.40 -1.09
C TYR A 292 -13.12 -29.78 -2.55
N ASP A 293 -14.28 -30.31 -2.90
CA ASP A 293 -14.69 -30.62 -4.28
C ASP A 293 -15.12 -29.33 -4.99
N ALA A 294 -14.49 -29.04 -6.11
CA ALA A 294 -14.69 -27.79 -6.84
C ALA A 294 -16.13 -27.61 -7.37
N LEU A 295 -16.87 -28.72 -7.64
CA LEU A 295 -18.21 -28.67 -8.16
C LEU A 295 -19.27 -28.44 -7.08
N THR A 296 -19.15 -29.19 -5.96
CA THR A 296 -20.21 -29.27 -4.94
C THR A 296 -19.86 -28.47 -3.67
N ASN A 297 -18.62 -28.03 -3.54
CA ASN A 297 -18.06 -27.40 -2.34
C ASN A 297 -18.21 -28.25 -1.05
N LEU A 298 -18.40 -29.55 -1.22
CA LEU A 298 -18.28 -30.53 -0.13
C LEU A 298 -16.80 -30.90 0.07
N VAL A 299 -16.51 -31.57 1.18
CA VAL A 299 -15.17 -32.12 1.41
C VAL A 299 -14.86 -33.14 0.31
N ASN A 300 -13.68 -33.03 -0.31
CA ASN A 300 -13.23 -33.98 -1.34
C ASN A 300 -12.65 -35.25 -0.69
N ARG A 301 -12.26 -36.24 -1.47
CA ARG A 301 -11.68 -37.51 -1.00
C ARG A 301 -10.48 -37.31 -0.07
N ARG A 302 -9.60 -36.37 -0.40
CA ARG A 302 -8.38 -36.10 0.42
C ARG A 302 -8.73 -35.48 1.76
N GLY A 303 -9.57 -34.44 1.75
CA GLY A 303 -10.04 -33.80 2.97
C GLY A 303 -10.88 -34.76 3.83
N PHE A 304 -11.68 -35.62 3.21
CA PHE A 304 -12.47 -36.67 3.88
C PHE A 304 -11.56 -37.65 4.63
N ASN A 305 -10.55 -38.20 3.98
CA ASN A 305 -9.66 -39.18 4.62
C ASN A 305 -8.96 -38.59 5.86
N GLN A 306 -8.53 -37.33 5.76
CA GLN A 306 -7.90 -36.64 6.89
C GLN A 306 -8.87 -36.44 8.05
N VAL A 307 -10.02 -35.80 7.80
CA VAL A 307 -11.00 -35.48 8.85
C VAL A 307 -11.63 -36.75 9.43
N PHE A 308 -11.82 -37.78 8.61
CA PHE A 308 -12.37 -39.06 9.07
C PHE A 308 -11.40 -39.77 10.01
N ALA A 309 -10.10 -39.80 9.68
CA ALA A 309 -9.08 -40.39 10.57
C ALA A 309 -9.03 -39.70 11.94
N GLU A 310 -9.08 -38.35 11.95
CA GLU A 310 -9.13 -37.56 13.18
C GLU A 310 -10.37 -37.90 14.03
N ARG A 311 -11.55 -37.95 13.41
CA ARG A 311 -12.80 -38.28 14.10
C ARG A 311 -12.82 -39.73 14.63
N LEU A 312 -12.31 -40.67 13.83
CA LEU A 312 -12.24 -42.07 14.27
C LEU A 312 -11.35 -42.22 15.49
N ALA A 313 -10.20 -41.55 15.54
CA ALA A 313 -9.32 -41.55 16.70
C ALA A 313 -10.02 -40.95 17.94
N GLU A 314 -10.81 -39.88 17.78
CA GLU A 314 -11.59 -39.27 18.85
C GLU A 314 -12.65 -40.27 19.40
N HIS A 315 -13.38 -40.98 18.51
CA HIS A 315 -14.38 -41.98 18.93
C HIS A 315 -13.77 -43.22 19.53
N GLN A 316 -12.57 -43.60 19.07
CA GLN A 316 -11.79 -44.67 19.72
C GLN A 316 -11.40 -44.30 21.16
N ALA A 317 -10.93 -43.07 21.39
CA ALA A 317 -10.53 -42.61 22.73
C ALA A 317 -11.72 -42.47 23.69
N THR A 318 -12.91 -42.06 23.16
CA THR A 318 -14.14 -41.86 23.96
C THR A 318 -15.04 -43.10 24.03
N GLN A 319 -14.66 -44.19 23.37
CA GLN A 319 -15.46 -45.41 23.26
C GLN A 319 -16.91 -45.14 22.79
N SER A 320 -17.05 -44.18 21.88
CA SER A 320 -18.34 -43.74 21.32
C SER A 320 -18.55 -44.29 19.91
N HIS A 321 -19.81 -44.37 19.49
CA HIS A 321 -20.16 -44.92 18.19
C HIS A 321 -20.18 -43.86 17.07
N LEU A 322 -19.81 -44.29 15.87
CA LEU A 322 -19.79 -43.46 14.65
C LEU A 322 -20.34 -44.28 13.48
N ALA A 323 -21.21 -43.69 12.65
CA ALA A 323 -21.64 -44.31 11.41
C ALA A 323 -20.93 -43.69 10.21
N VAL A 324 -20.55 -44.55 9.29
CA VAL A 324 -20.13 -44.22 7.93
C VAL A 324 -21.22 -44.62 6.95
N MET A 325 -21.72 -43.68 6.19
CA MET A 325 -22.74 -43.89 5.17
C MET A 325 -22.13 -43.63 3.79
N PHE A 326 -22.13 -44.63 2.94
CA PHE A 326 -21.73 -44.49 1.56
C PHE A 326 -23.00 -44.36 0.70
N LEU A 327 -23.09 -43.35 -0.13
CA LEU A 327 -24.25 -43.00 -0.89
C LEU A 327 -23.91 -42.95 -2.39
N ASP A 328 -24.81 -43.46 -3.22
CA ASP A 328 -24.67 -43.40 -4.68
C ASP A 328 -26.02 -43.00 -5.30
N ILE A 329 -25.95 -42.16 -6.32
CA ILE A 329 -27.16 -41.66 -7.00
C ILE A 329 -27.67 -42.71 -8.02
N ASP A 330 -28.84 -43.21 -7.77
CA ASP A 330 -29.41 -44.23 -8.66
C ASP A 330 -29.58 -43.72 -10.08
N HIS A 331 -29.06 -44.49 -11.05
CA HIS A 331 -29.15 -44.19 -12.49
C HIS A 331 -28.50 -42.87 -12.95
N PHE A 332 -27.52 -42.30 -12.22
CA PHE A 332 -26.84 -41.05 -12.58
C PHE A 332 -26.23 -41.07 -13.98
N LYS A 333 -25.58 -42.19 -14.38
CA LYS A 333 -25.05 -42.36 -15.73
C LYS A 333 -26.10 -42.12 -16.81
N ARG A 334 -27.35 -42.61 -16.62
CA ARG A 334 -28.45 -42.42 -17.60
C ARG A 334 -28.83 -40.93 -17.74
N ILE A 335 -28.69 -40.14 -16.68
CA ILE A 335 -28.91 -38.68 -16.74
C ILE A 335 -27.85 -38.03 -17.60
N ASN A 336 -26.59 -38.36 -17.36
CA ASN A 336 -25.47 -37.83 -18.16
C ASN A 336 -25.62 -38.22 -19.64
N ASP A 337 -25.93 -39.48 -19.91
CA ASP A 337 -26.11 -39.99 -21.29
C ASP A 337 -27.30 -39.34 -22.01
N SER A 338 -28.36 -38.94 -21.28
CA SER A 338 -29.61 -38.40 -21.85
C SER A 338 -29.66 -36.87 -21.92
N LEU A 339 -29.03 -36.14 -20.95
CA LEU A 339 -29.15 -34.70 -20.79
C LEU A 339 -27.78 -33.96 -20.85
N GLY A 340 -26.69 -34.72 -20.98
CA GLY A 340 -25.33 -34.19 -21.01
C GLY A 340 -24.72 -34.01 -19.62
N HIS A 341 -23.40 -33.84 -19.61
CA HIS A 341 -22.60 -33.69 -18.37
C HIS A 341 -22.95 -32.45 -17.59
N ASP A 342 -23.29 -31.33 -18.25
CA ASP A 342 -23.68 -30.09 -17.59
C ASP A 342 -24.91 -30.26 -16.70
N ALA A 343 -25.92 -31.03 -17.18
CA ALA A 343 -27.11 -31.38 -16.39
C ALA A 343 -26.75 -32.31 -15.21
N GLY A 344 -25.80 -33.23 -15.41
CA GLY A 344 -25.27 -34.05 -14.34
C GLY A 344 -24.57 -33.26 -13.26
N ASP A 345 -23.79 -32.28 -13.65
CA ASP A 345 -23.07 -31.36 -12.72
C ASP A 345 -24.06 -30.50 -11.92
N GLU A 346 -25.11 -29.99 -12.55
CA GLU A 346 -26.19 -29.27 -11.86
C GLU A 346 -26.91 -30.17 -10.86
N LEU A 347 -27.21 -31.40 -11.26
CA LEU A 347 -27.81 -32.42 -10.40
C LEU A 347 -26.93 -32.69 -9.18
N LEU A 348 -25.63 -32.88 -9.34
CA LEU A 348 -24.68 -33.12 -8.25
C LEU A 348 -24.66 -31.97 -7.24
N LYS A 349 -24.73 -30.70 -7.68
CA LYS A 349 -24.83 -29.52 -6.80
C LYS A 349 -26.11 -29.54 -5.98
N VAL A 350 -27.24 -29.84 -6.60
CA VAL A 350 -28.54 -29.93 -5.90
C VAL A 350 -28.52 -31.04 -4.86
N ILE A 351 -28.01 -32.20 -5.24
CA ILE A 351 -27.90 -33.36 -4.33
C ILE A 351 -26.98 -33.09 -3.17
N ALA A 352 -25.83 -32.47 -3.40
CA ALA A 352 -24.95 -32.03 -2.34
C ALA A 352 -25.67 -31.12 -1.34
N GLY A 353 -26.50 -30.19 -1.84
CA GLY A 353 -27.35 -29.34 -1.01
C GLY A 353 -28.39 -30.15 -0.21
N HIS A 354 -29.05 -31.14 -0.80
CA HIS A 354 -30.02 -32.01 -0.11
C HIS A 354 -29.36 -32.81 1.01
N ILE A 355 -28.19 -33.42 0.76
CA ILE A 355 -27.44 -34.17 1.77
C ILE A 355 -27.03 -33.23 2.93
N LYS A 356 -26.49 -32.08 2.61
CA LYS A 356 -26.07 -31.08 3.63
C LYS A 356 -27.24 -30.56 4.45
N ALA A 357 -28.41 -30.33 3.85
CA ALA A 357 -29.63 -29.94 4.55
C ALA A 357 -30.23 -31.05 5.41
N ALA A 358 -29.97 -32.32 5.07
CA ALA A 358 -30.40 -33.49 5.86
C ALA A 358 -29.44 -33.80 7.01
N THR A 359 -28.19 -33.31 7.03
CA THR A 359 -27.17 -33.57 8.01
C THR A 359 -27.07 -32.43 9.02
N ARG A 360 -26.41 -32.67 10.16
CA ARG A 360 -26.11 -31.66 11.18
C ARG A 360 -24.80 -30.95 10.81
N ASN A 361 -24.58 -29.73 11.31
CA ASN A 361 -23.33 -28.98 11.06
C ASN A 361 -22.06 -29.72 11.48
N ARG A 362 -22.17 -30.59 12.45
CA ARG A 362 -21.06 -31.42 12.95
C ARG A 362 -20.80 -32.68 12.13
N ASP A 363 -21.72 -33.07 11.23
CA ASP A 363 -21.55 -34.26 10.40
C ASP A 363 -20.56 -33.95 9.28
N LEU A 364 -19.70 -34.91 8.96
CA LEU A 364 -18.79 -34.81 7.82
C LEU A 364 -19.53 -35.26 6.56
N VAL A 365 -19.65 -34.37 5.59
CA VAL A 365 -20.27 -34.68 4.29
C VAL A 365 -19.21 -34.48 3.22
N ALA A 366 -18.97 -35.47 2.41
CA ALA A 366 -17.96 -35.46 1.36
C ALA A 366 -18.52 -36.02 0.04
N ARG A 367 -17.91 -35.56 -1.05
CA ARG A 367 -18.02 -36.17 -2.37
C ARG A 367 -16.69 -36.85 -2.69
N LEU A 368 -16.72 -38.16 -2.89
CA LEU A 368 -15.50 -38.93 -3.11
C LEU A 368 -15.10 -39.03 -4.59
N GLY A 369 -16.06 -38.82 -5.50
CA GLY A 369 -15.87 -38.78 -6.94
C GLY A 369 -17.15 -39.18 -7.67
N GLY A 370 -17.32 -38.75 -8.93
CA GLY A 370 -18.52 -39.10 -9.71
C GLY A 370 -19.82 -38.79 -8.99
N ASP A 371 -20.64 -39.80 -8.77
CA ASP A 371 -21.91 -39.79 -8.05
C ASP A 371 -21.84 -40.36 -6.62
N GLU A 372 -20.61 -40.56 -6.10
CA GLU A 372 -20.35 -41.13 -4.78
C GLU A 372 -20.24 -40.03 -3.72
N PHE A 373 -21.09 -40.13 -2.70
CA PHE A 373 -21.03 -39.27 -1.51
C PHE A 373 -20.79 -40.12 -0.25
N CYS A 374 -20.20 -39.50 0.74
CA CYS A 374 -19.98 -40.10 2.04
C CYS A 374 -20.41 -39.18 3.17
N VAL A 375 -21.09 -39.74 4.16
CA VAL A 375 -21.49 -39.03 5.39
C VAL A 375 -20.95 -39.78 6.58
N VAL A 376 -20.25 -39.04 7.48
CA VAL A 376 -19.81 -39.60 8.77
C VAL A 376 -20.46 -38.81 9.90
N THR A 377 -21.14 -39.52 10.79
CA THR A 377 -21.90 -38.95 11.90
C THR A 377 -21.67 -39.71 13.19
N SER A 378 -21.56 -38.96 14.30
CA SER A 378 -21.51 -39.54 15.63
C SER A 378 -22.88 -40.03 16.06
N LEU A 379 -22.96 -41.17 16.72
CA LEU A 379 -24.20 -41.86 17.10
C LEU A 379 -24.28 -42.05 18.60
N THR A 380 -25.50 -42.01 19.13
CA THR A 380 -25.85 -42.56 20.47
C THR A 380 -26.39 -43.98 20.35
N ASN A 381 -27.09 -44.27 19.28
CA ASN A 381 -27.65 -45.59 18.97
C ASN A 381 -27.73 -45.84 17.46
N ARG A 382 -27.91 -47.09 17.06
CA ARG A 382 -27.99 -47.54 15.65
C ARG A 382 -29.17 -46.93 14.91
N ASP A 383 -30.28 -46.65 15.59
CA ASP A 383 -31.48 -46.09 14.95
C ASP A 383 -31.28 -44.64 14.48
N GLU A 384 -30.39 -43.87 15.11
CA GLU A 384 -30.03 -42.54 14.62
C GLU A 384 -29.43 -42.60 13.20
N ALA A 385 -28.59 -43.59 12.90
CA ALA A 385 -28.04 -43.77 11.56
C ALA A 385 -29.14 -44.09 10.55
N ARG A 386 -30.07 -44.96 10.93
CA ARG A 386 -31.24 -45.30 10.10
C ARG A 386 -32.11 -44.08 9.79
N HIS A 387 -32.41 -43.28 10.81
CA HIS A 387 -33.21 -42.08 10.68
C HIS A 387 -32.54 -41.03 9.79
N LEU A 388 -31.21 -40.87 9.92
CA LEU A 388 -30.44 -39.95 9.08
C LEU A 388 -30.48 -40.41 7.62
N ALA A 389 -30.21 -41.68 7.34
CA ALA A 389 -30.26 -42.23 6.00
C ALA A 389 -31.64 -42.09 5.38
N GLN A 390 -32.73 -42.40 6.13
CA GLN A 390 -34.11 -42.20 5.66
C GLN A 390 -34.41 -40.73 5.36
N ARG A 391 -33.94 -39.80 6.18
CA ARG A 391 -34.09 -38.34 5.96
C ARG A 391 -33.39 -37.90 4.69
N ILE A 392 -32.17 -38.41 4.44
CA ILE A 392 -31.44 -38.15 3.19
C ILE A 392 -32.23 -38.67 2.00
N MET A 393 -32.67 -39.95 2.04
CA MET A 393 -33.46 -40.57 0.97
C MET A 393 -34.77 -39.82 0.71
N GLN A 394 -35.41 -39.29 1.74
CA GLN A 394 -36.64 -38.50 1.59
C GLN A 394 -36.36 -37.16 0.88
N ARG A 395 -35.29 -36.49 1.24
CA ARG A 395 -34.85 -35.27 0.58
C ARG A 395 -34.48 -35.49 -0.89
N MET A 396 -33.87 -36.60 -1.22
CA MET A 396 -33.56 -36.99 -2.62
C MET A 396 -34.79 -37.13 -3.50
N LYS A 397 -35.95 -37.47 -2.93
CA LYS A 397 -37.23 -37.58 -3.65
C LYS A 397 -37.91 -36.23 -3.89
N GLU A 398 -37.37 -35.13 -3.37
CA GLU A 398 -37.85 -33.79 -3.69
C GLU A 398 -37.65 -33.53 -5.20
N PRO A 399 -38.68 -33.04 -5.93
CA PRO A 399 -38.55 -32.84 -7.37
C PRO A 399 -37.48 -31.76 -7.70
N ILE A 400 -36.56 -32.12 -8.58
CA ILE A 400 -35.48 -31.28 -9.07
C ILE A 400 -35.83 -30.80 -10.48
N ASN A 401 -35.64 -29.56 -10.82
CA ASN A 401 -35.82 -29.02 -12.16
C ASN A 401 -34.46 -28.98 -12.88
N LEU A 402 -34.25 -29.84 -13.84
CA LEU A 402 -33.02 -29.95 -14.63
C LEU A 402 -33.34 -29.67 -16.11
N GLY A 403 -32.76 -28.64 -16.69
CA GLY A 403 -32.97 -28.28 -18.08
C GLY A 403 -34.46 -28.10 -18.45
N GLY A 404 -35.28 -27.57 -17.53
CA GLY A 404 -36.72 -27.35 -17.72
C GLY A 404 -37.58 -28.59 -17.51
N ARG A 405 -37.00 -29.72 -17.13
CA ARG A 405 -37.72 -30.98 -16.82
C ARG A 405 -37.74 -31.24 -15.31
N ARG A 406 -38.91 -31.54 -14.78
CA ARG A 406 -39.09 -31.91 -13.38
C ARG A 406 -38.80 -33.41 -13.21
N MET A 407 -37.80 -33.74 -12.42
CA MET A 407 -37.31 -35.09 -12.19
C MET A 407 -37.26 -35.41 -10.70
N VAL A 408 -37.42 -36.70 -10.37
CA VAL A 408 -37.23 -37.21 -9.01
C VAL A 408 -36.07 -38.18 -9.03
N MET A 409 -35.12 -37.99 -8.14
CA MET A 409 -33.95 -38.86 -8.01
C MET A 409 -34.08 -39.74 -6.77
N THR A 410 -33.42 -40.89 -6.82
CA THR A 410 -33.29 -41.77 -5.68
C THR A 410 -31.82 -42.03 -5.38
N THR A 411 -31.54 -42.51 -4.19
CA THR A 411 -30.19 -42.89 -3.78
C THR A 411 -30.21 -44.22 -3.05
N SER A 412 -29.19 -45.01 -3.28
CA SER A 412 -28.89 -46.19 -2.47
C SER A 412 -27.88 -45.85 -1.41
N ILE A 413 -28.04 -46.40 -0.21
CA ILE A 413 -27.18 -46.08 0.95
C ILE A 413 -26.69 -47.38 1.59
N GLY A 414 -25.38 -47.49 1.80
CA GLY A 414 -24.75 -48.52 2.65
C GLY A 414 -24.19 -47.90 3.94
N ILE A 415 -24.38 -48.60 5.05
CA ILE A 415 -24.03 -48.07 6.39
C ILE A 415 -23.17 -49.09 7.11
N SER A 416 -22.02 -48.61 7.68
CA SER A 416 -21.22 -49.34 8.65
C SER A 416 -21.10 -48.55 9.95
N ILE A 417 -20.94 -49.21 11.07
CA ILE A 417 -20.90 -48.63 12.40
C ILE A 417 -19.60 -49.02 13.10
N PHE A 418 -18.87 -48.00 13.60
CA PHE A 418 -17.77 -48.17 14.50
C PHE A 418 -18.30 -48.34 15.94
N PRO A 419 -17.78 -49.25 16.79
CA PRO A 419 -16.71 -50.24 16.48
C PRO A 419 -17.24 -51.56 15.92
N ASP A 420 -18.59 -51.76 15.82
CA ASP A 420 -19.25 -53.04 15.57
C ASP A 420 -18.88 -53.65 14.20
N ASP A 421 -18.80 -52.81 13.17
CA ASP A 421 -18.57 -53.22 11.80
C ASP A 421 -17.13 -52.98 11.31
N GLY A 422 -16.21 -52.58 12.19
CA GLY A 422 -14.79 -52.33 11.88
C GLY A 422 -14.16 -51.34 12.80
N THR A 423 -12.82 -51.37 12.89
CA THR A 423 -12.01 -50.55 13.80
C THR A 423 -11.10 -49.59 13.06
N THR A 424 -10.93 -49.73 11.78
CA THR A 424 -10.14 -48.87 10.90
C THR A 424 -11.01 -48.14 9.89
N ALA A 425 -10.53 -46.98 9.43
CA ALA A 425 -11.22 -46.19 8.39
C ALA A 425 -11.43 -46.99 7.11
N GLU A 426 -10.45 -47.79 6.72
CA GLU A 426 -10.49 -48.62 5.51
C GLU A 426 -11.53 -49.72 5.63
N GLU A 427 -11.59 -50.44 6.76
CA GLU A 427 -12.60 -51.46 7.04
C GLU A 427 -14.00 -50.85 6.96
N LEU A 428 -14.24 -49.73 7.69
CA LEU A 428 -15.57 -49.12 7.75
C LEU A 428 -16.04 -48.64 6.36
N LEU A 429 -15.15 -48.02 5.57
CA LEU A 429 -15.50 -47.62 4.20
C LEU A 429 -15.82 -48.82 3.31
N LYS A 430 -14.99 -49.86 3.35
CA LYS A 430 -15.21 -51.10 2.61
C LYS A 430 -16.52 -51.77 3.00
N HIS A 431 -16.84 -51.82 4.26
CA HIS A 431 -18.06 -52.45 4.76
C HIS A 431 -19.31 -51.62 4.42
N ALA A 432 -19.21 -50.26 4.46
CA ALA A 432 -20.29 -49.41 3.96
C ALA A 432 -20.54 -49.58 2.44
N ASP A 433 -19.45 -49.73 1.65
CA ASP A 433 -19.56 -49.99 0.20
C ASP A 433 -20.22 -51.35 -0.11
N LEU A 434 -19.85 -52.43 0.64
CA LEU A 434 -20.52 -53.72 0.53
C LEU A 434 -22.04 -53.64 0.82
N ALA A 435 -22.41 -52.87 1.84
CA ALA A 435 -23.79 -52.61 2.19
C ALA A 435 -24.52 -51.80 1.10
N LEU A 436 -23.83 -50.85 0.46
CA LEU A 436 -24.32 -50.06 -0.69
C LEU A 436 -24.55 -50.97 -1.91
N TYR A 437 -23.61 -51.88 -2.20
CA TYR A 437 -23.77 -52.82 -3.29
C TYR A 437 -25.03 -53.69 -3.11
N GLN A 438 -25.29 -54.17 -1.89
CA GLN A 438 -26.52 -54.88 -1.56
C GLN A 438 -27.78 -54.00 -1.76
N SER A 439 -27.73 -52.73 -1.41
CA SER A 439 -28.83 -51.79 -1.64
C SER A 439 -29.16 -51.64 -3.11
N LYS A 440 -28.14 -51.59 -3.98
CA LYS A 440 -28.31 -51.58 -5.44
C LYS A 440 -28.88 -52.88 -5.98
N GLY A 441 -28.43 -54.04 -5.43
CA GLY A 441 -28.94 -55.39 -5.82
C GLY A 441 -30.40 -55.61 -5.42
N ASN A 442 -30.84 -55.04 -4.30
CA ASN A 442 -32.22 -55.17 -3.80
C ASN A 442 -33.23 -54.24 -4.50
N GLY A 443 -32.93 -53.72 -5.66
CA GLY A 443 -33.83 -52.86 -6.46
C GLY A 443 -33.59 -51.36 -6.30
N ARG A 444 -32.48 -50.92 -5.70
CA ARG A 444 -32.11 -49.50 -5.45
C ARG A 444 -33.07 -48.78 -4.51
N ASN A 445 -32.94 -47.45 -4.38
CA ASN A 445 -33.77 -46.61 -3.49
C ASN A 445 -33.97 -47.25 -2.11
N SER A 446 -32.92 -47.77 -1.53
CA SER A 446 -32.93 -48.55 -0.27
C SER A 446 -31.69 -48.26 0.56
N LEU A 447 -31.75 -48.55 1.84
CA LEU A 447 -30.61 -48.51 2.74
C LEU A 447 -30.34 -49.89 3.32
N ASN A 448 -29.09 -50.26 3.44
CA ASN A 448 -28.65 -51.48 4.12
C ASN A 448 -27.54 -51.17 5.11
N PHE A 449 -27.60 -51.88 6.23
CA PHE A 449 -26.49 -51.92 7.17
C PHE A 449 -25.56 -53.07 6.81
N PHE A 450 -24.29 -52.88 7.02
CA PHE A 450 -23.35 -53.98 6.90
C PHE A 450 -23.70 -55.12 7.90
N ASN A 451 -23.48 -56.30 7.45
CA ASN A 451 -23.44 -57.50 8.27
C ASN A 451 -22.47 -58.52 7.64
N ASP A 452 -21.93 -59.45 8.40
CA ASP A 452 -20.90 -60.37 7.94
C ASP A 452 -21.36 -61.30 6.78
N SER A 453 -22.69 -61.56 6.65
CA SER A 453 -23.21 -62.35 5.53
C SER A 453 -22.96 -61.63 4.17
N LEU A 454 -22.93 -60.29 4.12
CA LEU A 454 -22.63 -59.52 2.91
C LEU A 454 -21.23 -59.75 2.40
N LYS A 455 -20.27 -59.88 3.34
CA LYS A 455 -18.86 -60.15 2.99
C LYS A 455 -18.74 -61.56 2.36
N THR A 456 -19.43 -62.54 2.93
CA THR A 456 -19.47 -63.90 2.37
C THR A 456 -20.13 -63.94 1.00
N GLN A 457 -21.30 -63.26 0.83
CA GLN A 457 -21.99 -63.16 -0.45
C GLN A 457 -21.15 -62.48 -1.53
N ALA A 458 -20.46 -61.40 -1.21
CA ALA A 458 -19.58 -60.70 -2.14
C ALA A 458 -18.38 -61.55 -2.59
N SER A 459 -17.81 -62.36 -1.68
CA SER A 459 -16.74 -63.31 -1.99
C SER A 459 -17.23 -64.41 -2.91
N ILE A 460 -18.42 -65.01 -2.63
CA ILE A 460 -19.01 -66.05 -3.46
C ILE A 460 -19.34 -65.47 -4.84
N ALA A 461 -19.93 -64.28 -4.95
CA ALA A 461 -20.23 -63.63 -6.21
C ALA A 461 -19.00 -63.41 -7.10
N LEU A 462 -17.91 -62.94 -6.51
CA LEU A 462 -16.62 -62.73 -7.20
C LEU A 462 -16.04 -64.07 -7.71
N GLN A 463 -16.07 -65.10 -6.86
CA GLN A 463 -15.61 -66.44 -7.23
C GLN A 463 -16.44 -67.02 -8.35
N LEU A 464 -17.75 -66.87 -8.29
CA LEU A 464 -18.68 -67.35 -9.33
C LEU A 464 -18.47 -66.61 -10.66
N GLU A 465 -18.21 -65.29 -10.62
CA GLU A 465 -17.86 -64.50 -11.83
C GLU A 465 -16.56 -64.99 -12.47
N GLU A 466 -15.57 -65.29 -11.67
CA GLU A 466 -14.26 -65.78 -12.14
C GLU A 466 -14.42 -67.20 -12.75
N GLU A 467 -15.11 -68.09 -12.04
CA GLU A 467 -15.41 -69.45 -12.54
C GLU A 467 -16.23 -69.41 -13.83
N LEU A 468 -17.24 -68.52 -13.94
CA LEU A 468 -18.05 -68.34 -15.15
C LEU A 468 -17.18 -67.79 -16.30
N ARG A 469 -16.26 -66.89 -16.04
CA ARG A 469 -15.34 -66.33 -17.04
C ARG A 469 -14.42 -67.42 -17.61
N VAL A 470 -13.89 -68.26 -16.74
CA VAL A 470 -13.06 -69.39 -17.14
C VAL A 470 -13.84 -70.39 -17.94
N ALA A 471 -15.07 -70.78 -17.49
CA ALA A 471 -15.92 -71.70 -18.18
C ALA A 471 -16.33 -71.22 -19.59
N LEU A 472 -16.54 -69.90 -19.77
CA LEU A 472 -16.84 -69.30 -21.08
C LEU A 472 -15.61 -69.30 -22.01
N LEU A 473 -14.38 -69.13 -21.48
CA LEU A 473 -13.15 -69.16 -22.27
C LEU A 473 -12.71 -70.54 -22.67
N GLU A 474 -12.93 -71.53 -21.80
CA GLU A 474 -12.56 -72.91 -22.05
C GLU A 474 -13.63 -73.75 -22.74
N GLU A 475 -14.82 -73.18 -23.00
CA GLU A 475 -16.00 -73.85 -23.59
C GLU A 475 -16.40 -75.12 -22.82
N HIS A 476 -16.04 -75.16 -21.53
CA HIS A 476 -16.33 -76.32 -20.66
C HIS A 476 -17.04 -75.90 -19.37
N GLY A 477 -17.85 -76.75 -18.77
CA GLY A 477 -18.49 -76.50 -17.46
C GLY A 477 -19.88 -75.85 -17.54
N LEU A 478 -20.32 -75.40 -18.72
CA LEU A 478 -21.66 -74.84 -18.90
C LEU A 478 -22.54 -75.83 -19.70
N CYS A 479 -23.71 -76.09 -19.17
CA CYS A 479 -24.72 -76.87 -19.89
C CYS A 479 -26.09 -76.16 -19.95
N VAL A 480 -26.89 -76.48 -20.95
CA VAL A 480 -28.20 -75.88 -21.09
C VAL A 480 -29.24 -76.89 -20.66
N HIS A 481 -29.98 -76.49 -19.63
CA HIS A 481 -31.18 -77.23 -19.22
C HIS A 481 -32.42 -76.54 -19.77
N TYR A 482 -33.43 -77.37 -20.18
CA TYR A 482 -34.69 -76.85 -20.68
C TYR A 482 -35.76 -77.06 -19.66
N GLN A 483 -36.44 -75.95 -19.24
CA GLN A 483 -37.56 -75.96 -18.33
C GLN A 483 -38.85 -75.84 -19.14
N PRO A 484 -39.81 -76.85 -19.11
CA PRO A 484 -41.02 -76.74 -19.86
C PRO A 484 -42.03 -75.79 -19.23
N ILE A 485 -42.62 -74.94 -20.06
CA ILE A 485 -43.72 -74.04 -19.71
C ILE A 485 -44.98 -74.65 -20.25
N PHE A 486 -45.91 -75.02 -19.39
CA PHE A 486 -47.19 -75.69 -19.76
C PHE A 486 -48.28 -74.65 -19.94
N ASP A 487 -49.08 -74.84 -21.00
CA ASP A 487 -50.37 -74.18 -21.12
C ASP A 487 -51.38 -74.80 -20.15
N LEU A 488 -51.93 -73.96 -19.26
CA LEU A 488 -52.86 -74.45 -18.21
C LEU A 488 -54.20 -74.98 -18.70
N ARG A 489 -54.62 -74.63 -19.91
CA ARG A 489 -55.85 -75.07 -20.50
C ARG A 489 -55.69 -76.43 -21.22
N SER A 490 -54.68 -76.51 -22.08
CA SER A 490 -54.39 -77.70 -22.86
C SER A 490 -53.56 -78.75 -22.11
N ARG A 491 -52.94 -78.39 -21.02
CA ARG A 491 -51.97 -79.20 -20.25
C ARG A 491 -50.77 -79.70 -21.10
N GLN A 492 -50.51 -79.04 -22.24
CA GLN A 492 -49.37 -79.38 -23.10
C GLN A 492 -48.23 -78.38 -22.89
N VAL A 493 -47.02 -78.82 -23.25
CA VAL A 493 -45.87 -77.96 -23.23
C VAL A 493 -46.03 -76.89 -24.31
N ALA A 494 -46.21 -75.63 -23.92
CA ALA A 494 -46.35 -74.49 -24.80
C ALA A 494 -44.99 -73.90 -25.24
N LYS A 495 -43.99 -73.92 -24.38
CA LYS A 495 -42.63 -73.36 -24.62
C LYS A 495 -41.64 -74.14 -23.76
N LEU A 496 -40.34 -73.99 -24.13
CA LEU A 496 -39.18 -74.38 -23.31
C LEU A 496 -38.40 -73.14 -23.01
N GLU A 497 -38.07 -72.94 -21.75
CA GLU A 497 -37.11 -71.94 -21.36
C GLU A 497 -35.73 -72.58 -21.26
N ALA A 498 -34.77 -72.02 -21.99
CA ALA A 498 -33.37 -72.47 -21.94
C ALA A 498 -32.64 -71.80 -20.76
N LEU A 499 -32.22 -72.60 -19.81
CA LEU A 499 -31.48 -72.13 -18.60
C LEU A 499 -30.07 -72.66 -18.63
N VAL A 500 -29.12 -71.77 -18.56
CA VAL A 500 -27.69 -72.12 -18.42
C VAL A 500 -27.45 -72.65 -17.01
N ARG A 501 -26.72 -73.70 -16.87
CA ARG A 501 -26.35 -74.31 -15.61
C ARG A 501 -24.85 -74.63 -15.62
#